data_483bebd1b70b061ea1f183cb9c8dfde7
#
_entry.id   483bebd1b70b061ea1f183cb9c8dfde7
#
_cell.length_a   1.000
_cell.length_b   1.000
_cell.length_c   1.000
_cell.angle_alpha   90.00
_cell.angle_beta   90.00
_cell.angle_gamma   90.00
#
_symmetry.space_group_name_H-M   'P 1'
#
loop_
_entity.id
_entity.type
_entity.pdbx_description
1 polymer ?
#
loop_
_entity_poly.entity_id
_entity_poly.type
_entity_poly.pdbx_seq_one_letter_code
_entity_poly.pdbx_strand_id
1 'polypeptide(L)'
;MSKIIGIDLGTTNSCVAVLEGGEPVVIPNSEGARTTPSVVAFKDNERIVGNAAKRQAITNPDRTVSSIKREMGTSYKKHIDGKDYTPQEISAMILQKLKSDAEAYLGEKVTQAVITVPAYFSDSQRQATKDAGRIAGLEVLRIINEPTAAALAYGMDKETNQKILVYDLGGGTFDVSILEIGDGVFEVLATNGNNRLGGDDFDQRIMDYIVSEFKKSNGIDLSGDRMAMQRLKEAAEKAKIELSSMVQTNINLPFITADSTGPKHLDMTLTRAKFNDMTADLIDKTKECMHIAMKDASLTNADIDKVILVGGSTRIPAVQEAVKAITGKDPFKGINPDECVAIGAAIQGGVLGGEVKDVLLLDVTPLSLGIETVGGVFTRLIDRNTTIPTKKSQIFSTAADGQTSVEVHVLQGEREFAQYNKTLGRFQLAGIAPAPRGVPQIEVTFDIDANGIVHVSAKDLGTGNEQKVTITASTNLSEDEINKAVHDAEQYANEDKARKEEVEIRNHADSMVYSTEKTLKELGDKLSADDKARIESEIANVKKAMEGTDSAAIKAASDKLTEVSYDVFGKIYQQAQQQNPGAGAGFNGSDAGSANTGSAPHDDNVVDADYEVVDDQK
;
A
#
# COMPACT_ATOMS: atom_id res chain seq x y z
N MET A 1 16.12 -24.07 20.19
CA MET A 1 16.01 -23.04 19.16
C MET A 1 15.87 -21.73 19.88
N SER A 2 16.49 -20.64 19.42
CA SER A 2 16.27 -19.32 20.05
C SER A 2 14.80 -18.93 19.88
N LYS A 3 14.22 -18.28 20.88
CA LYS A 3 12.83 -17.81 20.84
C LYS A 3 12.66 -16.74 19.76
N ILE A 4 11.55 -16.80 19.02
CA ILE A 4 11.14 -15.79 18.06
C ILE A 4 10.23 -14.81 18.79
N ILE A 5 10.58 -13.53 18.78
CA ILE A 5 9.75 -12.48 19.40
C ILE A 5 8.82 -11.83 18.39
N GLY A 6 7.61 -11.46 18.83
CA GLY A 6 6.69 -10.62 18.09
C GLY A 6 6.80 -9.17 18.53
N ILE A 7 6.99 -8.26 17.59
CA ILE A 7 7.15 -6.83 17.88
C ILE A 7 6.07 -6.03 17.15
N ASP A 8 5.30 -5.27 17.93
CA ASP A 8 4.54 -4.13 17.43
C ASP A 8 5.47 -2.89 17.48
N LEU A 9 5.92 -2.46 16.31
CA LEU A 9 6.70 -1.23 16.16
C LEU A 9 5.75 -0.04 15.93
N GLY A 10 5.07 0.42 16.98
CA GLY A 10 4.07 1.47 16.89
C GLY A 10 4.64 2.88 16.71
N THR A 11 3.82 3.82 16.20
CA THR A 11 4.22 5.23 16.01
C THR A 11 4.51 5.92 17.34
N THR A 12 3.66 5.71 18.33
CA THR A 12 3.73 6.36 19.66
C THR A 12 4.31 5.42 20.70
N ASN A 13 3.84 4.18 20.75
CA ASN A 13 4.29 3.15 21.68
C ASN A 13 4.56 1.87 20.91
N SER A 14 5.57 1.13 21.32
CA SER A 14 5.91 -0.20 20.82
C SER A 14 5.71 -1.24 21.90
N CYS A 15 5.43 -2.48 21.48
CA CYS A 15 5.19 -3.61 22.37
C CYS A 15 5.95 -4.83 21.88
N VAL A 16 6.40 -5.69 22.78
CA VAL A 16 7.06 -6.96 22.45
C VAL A 16 6.41 -8.10 23.21
N ALA A 17 6.21 -9.21 22.52
CA ALA A 17 5.64 -10.42 23.06
C ALA A 17 6.41 -11.66 22.60
N VAL A 18 6.23 -12.76 23.30
CA VAL A 18 6.84 -14.06 22.97
C VAL A 18 5.83 -15.17 23.23
N LEU A 19 6.00 -16.31 22.57
CA LEU A 19 5.23 -17.53 22.86
C LEU A 19 5.94 -18.35 23.94
N GLU A 20 5.26 -18.58 25.06
CA GLU A 20 5.74 -19.40 26.18
C GLU A 20 4.73 -20.51 26.50
N GLY A 21 5.15 -21.76 26.37
CA GLY A 21 4.26 -22.89 26.66
C GLY A 21 3.02 -22.98 25.75
N GLY A 22 3.05 -22.37 24.56
CA GLY A 22 1.92 -22.29 23.64
C GLY A 22 1.04 -21.04 23.82
N GLU A 23 1.28 -20.24 24.87
CA GLU A 23 0.53 -19.03 25.16
C GLU A 23 1.36 -17.76 24.86
N PRO A 24 0.76 -16.72 24.24
CA PRO A 24 1.46 -15.48 24.00
C PRO A 24 1.56 -14.62 25.27
N VAL A 25 2.78 -14.18 25.59
CA VAL A 25 3.09 -13.37 26.76
C VAL A 25 3.70 -12.04 26.34
N VAL A 26 3.12 -10.94 26.79
CA VAL A 26 3.71 -9.61 26.60
C VAL A 26 4.86 -9.39 27.57
N ILE A 27 6.03 -9.09 27.04
CA ILE A 27 7.25 -8.86 27.81
C ILE A 27 7.25 -7.42 28.36
N PRO A 28 7.33 -7.24 29.69
CA PRO A 28 7.48 -5.91 30.27
C PRO A 28 8.87 -5.34 29.96
N ASN A 29 8.95 -4.03 29.78
CA ASN A 29 10.23 -3.35 29.64
C ASN A 29 10.97 -3.26 31.01
N SER A 30 12.21 -2.77 30.99
CA SER A 30 13.06 -2.62 32.19
C SER A 30 12.46 -1.69 33.27
N GLU A 31 11.43 -0.90 32.96
CA GLU A 31 10.70 -0.06 33.90
C GLU A 31 9.39 -0.74 34.38
N GLY A 32 9.11 -1.98 33.98
CA GLY A 32 7.93 -2.76 34.34
C GLY A 32 6.68 -2.43 33.54
N ALA A 33 6.76 -1.54 32.54
CA ALA A 33 5.63 -1.22 31.66
C ALA A 33 5.52 -2.23 30.51
N ARG A 34 4.28 -2.53 30.08
CA ARG A 34 4.00 -3.49 29.00
C ARG A 34 4.16 -2.90 27.60
N THR A 35 4.26 -1.57 27.51
CA THR A 35 4.56 -0.84 26.28
C THR A 35 5.74 0.09 26.49
N THR A 36 6.49 0.37 25.44
CA THR A 36 7.65 1.27 25.44
C THR A 36 7.37 2.42 24.50
N PRO A 37 7.43 3.70 24.95
CA PRO A 37 7.31 4.84 24.05
C PRO A 37 8.32 4.78 22.90
N SER A 38 7.85 4.98 21.67
CA SER A 38 8.67 5.02 20.44
C SER A 38 9.39 6.37 20.34
N VAL A 39 10.15 6.70 21.37
CA VAL A 39 10.89 7.97 21.51
C VAL A 39 12.36 7.68 21.74
N VAL A 40 13.21 8.37 20.97
CA VAL A 40 14.67 8.29 21.06
C VAL A 40 15.22 9.67 21.40
N ALA A 41 16.10 9.78 22.37
CA ALA A 41 16.78 11.01 22.72
C ALA A 41 18.29 10.81 22.77
N PHE A 42 19.03 11.87 22.45
CA PHE A 42 20.49 11.91 22.47
C PHE A 42 20.94 12.89 23.55
N LYS A 43 21.76 12.41 24.47
CA LYS A 43 22.29 13.21 25.56
C LYS A 43 23.68 12.71 25.94
N ASP A 44 24.64 13.61 26.06
CA ASP A 44 26.01 13.32 26.54
C ASP A 44 26.67 12.12 25.85
N ASN A 45 26.52 12.00 24.51
CA ASN A 45 26.92 10.88 23.66
C ASN A 45 26.19 9.54 23.93
N GLU A 46 25.17 9.53 24.77
CA GLU A 46 24.32 8.37 25.01
C GLU A 46 23.02 8.44 24.21
N ARG A 47 22.52 7.27 23.83
CA ARG A 47 21.19 7.09 23.24
C ARG A 47 20.23 6.57 24.30
N ILE A 48 19.16 7.29 24.52
CA ILE A 48 18.12 6.97 25.48
C ILE A 48 16.85 6.64 24.71
N VAL A 49 16.15 5.56 25.07
CA VAL A 49 14.92 5.12 24.39
C VAL A 49 13.80 4.88 25.40
N GLY A 50 12.56 5.12 25.00
CA GLY A 50 11.38 4.85 25.80
C GLY A 50 11.01 5.97 26.77
N ASN A 51 10.54 5.61 27.96
CA ASN A 51 10.04 6.57 28.95
C ASN A 51 11.10 7.60 29.39
N ALA A 52 12.36 7.18 29.55
CA ALA A 52 13.45 8.08 29.90
C ALA A 52 13.68 9.14 28.83
N ALA A 53 13.59 8.77 27.53
CA ALA A 53 13.65 9.71 26.41
C ALA A 53 12.43 10.64 26.38
N LYS A 54 11.22 10.12 26.60
CA LYS A 54 9.97 10.91 26.64
C LYS A 54 10.01 11.95 27.76
N ARG A 55 10.47 11.59 28.96
CA ARG A 55 10.55 12.50 30.11
C ARG A 55 11.47 13.71 29.90
N GLN A 56 12.50 13.60 29.10
CA GLN A 56 13.42 14.71 28.82
C GLN A 56 13.09 15.52 27.57
N ALA A 57 12.06 15.15 26.81
CA ALA A 57 11.71 15.80 25.56
C ALA A 57 11.48 17.31 25.71
N ILE A 58 10.92 17.78 26.82
CA ILE A 58 10.69 19.19 27.10
C ILE A 58 12.01 19.97 27.20
N THR A 59 13.01 19.42 27.88
CA THR A 59 14.29 20.09 28.12
C THR A 59 15.32 19.83 27.02
N ASN A 60 15.05 18.86 26.14
CA ASN A 60 15.94 18.45 25.06
C ASN A 60 15.16 18.20 23.75
N PRO A 61 14.33 19.15 23.28
CA PRO A 61 13.41 18.91 22.13
C PRO A 61 14.16 18.71 20.81
N ASP A 62 15.28 19.38 20.59
CA ASP A 62 16.04 19.32 19.33
C ASP A 62 16.72 17.96 19.13
N ARG A 63 17.08 17.30 20.22
CA ARG A 63 17.79 16.01 20.25
C ARG A 63 16.88 14.85 20.65
N THR A 64 15.56 15.06 20.67
CA THR A 64 14.56 14.04 20.95
C THR A 64 13.71 13.80 19.70
N VAL A 65 13.54 12.55 19.31
CA VAL A 65 12.79 12.12 18.13
C VAL A 65 11.59 11.28 18.55
N SER A 66 10.41 11.68 18.13
CA SER A 66 9.15 10.94 18.29
C SER A 66 8.45 10.77 16.96
N SER A 67 7.51 9.82 16.86
CA SER A 67 6.67 9.56 15.69
C SER A 67 7.45 9.29 14.39
N ILE A 68 8.67 8.77 14.49
CA ILE A 68 9.57 8.53 13.34
C ILE A 68 8.99 7.53 12.34
N LYS A 69 8.08 6.65 12.76
CA LYS A 69 7.41 5.67 11.89
C LYS A 69 6.66 6.34 10.74
N ARG A 70 6.18 7.57 10.92
CA ARG A 70 5.55 8.39 9.86
C ARG A 70 6.49 8.76 8.72
N GLU A 71 7.79 8.71 8.96
CA GLU A 71 8.82 9.03 7.97
C GLU A 71 9.47 7.78 7.34
N MET A 72 9.03 6.57 7.74
CA MET A 72 9.55 5.31 7.18
C MET A 72 9.32 5.26 5.66
N GLY A 73 10.35 4.80 4.96
CA GLY A 73 10.33 4.73 3.51
C GLY A 73 10.47 6.10 2.83
N THR A 74 10.77 7.20 3.54
CA THR A 74 10.99 8.54 2.99
C THR A 74 12.48 8.92 2.97
N SER A 75 12.83 9.97 2.24
CA SER A 75 14.19 10.55 2.25
C SER A 75 14.46 11.44 3.46
N TYR A 76 13.55 11.47 4.45
CA TYR A 76 13.71 12.25 5.66
C TYR A 76 15.00 11.89 6.40
N LYS A 77 15.67 12.91 6.93
CA LYS A 77 16.84 12.76 7.80
C LYS A 77 16.71 13.70 8.99
N LYS A 78 16.93 13.18 10.17
CA LYS A 78 17.01 13.99 11.38
C LYS A 78 18.47 14.32 11.65
N HIS A 79 18.79 15.61 11.61
CA HIS A 79 20.15 16.09 11.95
C HIS A 79 20.28 16.24 13.47
N ILE A 80 21.27 15.54 14.08
CA ILE A 80 21.57 15.58 15.52
C ILE A 80 23.09 15.51 15.67
N ASP A 81 23.69 16.48 16.37
CA ASP A 81 25.12 16.52 16.72
C ASP A 81 26.07 16.30 15.54
N GLY A 82 25.76 16.93 14.41
CA GLY A 82 26.59 16.82 13.19
C GLY A 82 26.42 15.53 12.39
N LYS A 83 25.48 14.65 12.79
CA LYS A 83 25.14 13.42 12.07
C LYS A 83 23.68 13.42 11.62
N ASP A 84 23.45 12.93 10.41
CA ASP A 84 22.12 12.67 9.85
C ASP A 84 21.69 11.24 10.17
N TYR A 85 20.50 11.10 10.76
CA TYR A 85 19.89 9.81 11.06
C TYR A 85 18.67 9.59 10.17
N THR A 86 18.62 8.44 9.52
CA THR A 86 17.45 8.00 8.75
C THR A 86 16.34 7.46 9.66
N PRO A 87 15.08 7.40 9.19
CA PRO A 87 13.99 6.77 9.94
C PRO A 87 14.29 5.33 10.33
N GLN A 88 14.98 4.57 9.47
CA GLN A 88 15.40 3.19 9.73
C GLN A 88 16.38 3.11 10.92
N GLU A 89 17.38 3.99 10.97
CA GLU A 89 18.34 4.03 12.07
C GLU A 89 17.68 4.37 13.42
N ILE A 90 16.77 5.35 13.43
CA ILE A 90 16.02 5.72 14.65
C ILE A 90 15.09 4.58 15.07
N SER A 91 14.37 3.96 14.14
CA SER A 91 13.50 2.80 14.42
C SER A 91 14.31 1.60 14.93
N ALA A 92 15.50 1.40 14.37
CA ALA A 92 16.42 0.35 14.85
C ALA A 92 16.82 0.54 16.32
N MET A 93 17.00 1.77 16.79
CA MET A 93 17.29 2.05 18.20
C MET A 93 16.13 1.64 19.11
N ILE A 94 14.89 1.83 18.67
CA ILE A 94 13.69 1.36 19.37
C ILE A 94 13.68 -0.17 19.41
N LEU A 95 13.90 -0.82 18.25
CA LEU A 95 13.96 -2.27 18.14
C LEU A 95 15.08 -2.89 19.00
N GLN A 96 16.26 -2.24 19.08
CA GLN A 96 17.36 -2.66 19.94
C GLN A 96 16.96 -2.64 21.43
N LYS A 97 16.20 -1.61 21.84
CA LYS A 97 15.67 -1.53 23.22
C LYS A 97 14.71 -2.67 23.52
N LEU A 98 13.73 -2.93 22.63
CA LEU A 98 12.77 -4.03 22.78
C LEU A 98 13.46 -5.40 22.78
N LYS A 99 14.46 -5.59 21.92
CA LYS A 99 15.31 -6.78 21.89
C LYS A 99 16.04 -6.98 23.24
N SER A 100 16.66 -5.91 23.75
CA SER A 100 17.38 -5.96 25.02
C SER A 100 16.46 -6.29 26.21
N ASP A 101 15.24 -5.73 26.21
CA ASP A 101 14.23 -6.05 27.23
C ASP A 101 13.79 -7.52 27.13
N ALA A 102 13.61 -8.04 25.90
CA ALA A 102 13.27 -9.43 25.65
C ALA A 102 14.40 -10.38 26.09
N GLU A 103 15.65 -10.06 25.78
CA GLU A 103 16.82 -10.84 26.20
C GLU A 103 16.97 -10.87 27.73
N ALA A 104 16.70 -9.73 28.40
CA ALA A 104 16.72 -9.65 29.87
C ALA A 104 15.61 -10.49 30.50
N TYR A 105 14.43 -10.51 29.90
CA TYR A 105 13.28 -11.30 30.37
C TYR A 105 13.51 -12.80 30.15
N LEU A 106 13.96 -13.20 28.95
CA LEU A 106 14.14 -14.61 28.58
C LEU A 106 15.41 -15.25 29.15
N GLY A 107 16.40 -14.45 29.55
CA GLY A 107 17.71 -14.94 29.98
C GLY A 107 18.58 -15.52 28.86
N GLU A 108 18.20 -15.31 27.59
CA GLU A 108 18.92 -15.80 26.42
C GLU A 108 18.97 -14.73 25.31
N LYS A 109 19.87 -14.94 24.32
CA LYS A 109 19.96 -14.04 23.17
C LYS A 109 18.78 -14.22 22.22
N VAL A 110 18.24 -13.10 21.73
CA VAL A 110 17.19 -13.03 20.75
C VAL A 110 17.76 -12.59 19.41
N THR A 111 17.62 -13.41 18.39
CA THR A 111 18.15 -13.15 17.04
C THR A 111 17.08 -13.04 15.98
N GLN A 112 15.86 -13.50 16.25
CA GLN A 112 14.78 -13.59 15.26
C GLN A 112 13.52 -12.87 15.75
N ALA A 113 12.82 -12.22 14.82
CA ALA A 113 11.59 -11.50 15.13
C ALA A 113 10.58 -11.54 13.98
N VAL A 114 9.30 -11.43 14.35
CA VAL A 114 8.20 -10.99 13.50
C VAL A 114 7.91 -9.53 13.86
N ILE A 115 7.89 -8.64 12.88
CA ILE A 115 7.65 -7.19 13.09
C ILE A 115 6.39 -6.78 12.35
N THR A 116 5.56 -5.96 12.99
CA THR A 116 4.31 -5.49 12.40
C THR A 116 4.47 -4.17 11.66
N VAL A 117 3.59 -3.98 10.67
CA VAL A 117 3.47 -2.73 9.92
C VAL A 117 1.98 -2.43 9.69
N PRO A 118 1.59 -1.16 9.50
CA PRO A 118 0.26 -0.82 9.04
C PRO A 118 -0.09 -1.56 7.74
N ALA A 119 -1.35 -1.99 7.61
CA ALA A 119 -1.77 -2.74 6.42
C ALA A 119 -1.59 -1.94 5.14
N TYR A 120 -1.77 -0.63 5.21
CA TYR A 120 -1.68 0.29 4.08
C TYR A 120 -0.26 0.81 3.80
N PHE A 121 0.77 0.25 4.49
CA PHE A 121 2.16 0.59 4.20
C PHE A 121 2.54 0.17 2.78
N SER A 122 3.21 1.09 2.07
CA SER A 122 3.79 0.82 0.76
C SER A 122 4.97 -0.16 0.88
N ASP A 123 5.35 -0.76 -0.24
CA ASP A 123 6.51 -1.65 -0.33
C ASP A 123 7.78 -1.02 0.27
N SER A 124 8.05 0.27 -0.03
CA SER A 124 9.20 1.00 0.52
C SER A 124 9.19 1.11 2.04
N GLN A 125 8.01 1.30 2.64
CA GLN A 125 7.88 1.39 4.09
C GLN A 125 8.04 0.02 4.76
N ARG A 126 7.55 -1.04 4.12
CA ARG A 126 7.76 -2.44 4.55
C ARG A 126 9.24 -2.81 4.50
N GLN A 127 9.92 -2.51 3.38
CA GLN A 127 11.35 -2.76 3.24
C GLN A 127 12.16 -1.95 4.26
N ALA A 128 11.84 -0.66 4.47
CA ALA A 128 12.49 0.17 5.47
C ALA A 128 12.32 -0.38 6.90
N THR A 129 11.15 -0.96 7.21
CA THR A 129 10.91 -1.62 8.51
C THR A 129 11.75 -2.89 8.65
N LYS A 130 11.86 -3.70 7.59
CA LYS A 130 12.72 -4.88 7.56
C LYS A 130 14.20 -4.51 7.74
N ASP A 131 14.64 -3.44 7.08
CA ASP A 131 16.01 -2.92 7.21
C ASP A 131 16.29 -2.39 8.63
N ALA A 132 15.33 -1.72 9.27
CA ALA A 132 15.45 -1.30 10.67
C ALA A 132 15.64 -2.51 11.61
N GLY A 133 14.92 -3.61 11.38
CA GLY A 133 15.12 -4.88 12.10
C GLY A 133 16.54 -5.43 11.92
N ARG A 134 17.05 -5.44 10.69
CA ARG A 134 18.42 -5.88 10.40
C ARG A 134 19.46 -5.00 11.07
N ILE A 135 19.29 -3.68 11.05
CA ILE A 135 20.18 -2.71 11.74
C ILE A 135 20.14 -2.94 13.26
N ALA A 136 19.00 -3.36 13.81
CA ALA A 136 18.86 -3.73 15.22
C ALA A 136 19.51 -5.09 15.57
N GLY A 137 20.04 -5.82 14.59
CA GLY A 137 20.62 -7.15 14.77
C GLY A 137 19.58 -8.23 14.96
N LEU A 138 18.43 -8.09 14.28
CA LEU A 138 17.35 -9.07 14.21
C LEU A 138 17.23 -9.61 12.78
N GLU A 139 17.14 -10.92 12.65
CA GLU A 139 16.64 -11.56 11.45
C GLU A 139 15.11 -11.43 11.44
N VAL A 140 14.58 -10.63 10.50
CA VAL A 140 13.14 -10.41 10.36
C VAL A 140 12.57 -11.55 9.52
N LEU A 141 12.00 -12.53 10.17
CA LEU A 141 11.41 -13.73 9.52
C LEU A 141 10.15 -13.37 8.75
N ARG A 142 9.34 -12.45 9.29
CA ARG A 142 8.09 -12.02 8.69
C ARG A 142 7.80 -10.56 9.01
N ILE A 143 7.32 -9.83 8.02
CA ILE A 143 6.57 -8.58 8.20
C ILE A 143 5.09 -8.94 8.13
N ILE A 144 4.29 -8.58 9.14
CA ILE A 144 2.86 -8.85 9.23
C ILE A 144 2.08 -7.56 9.40
N ASN A 145 0.89 -7.47 8.82
CA ASN A 145 0.02 -6.31 8.98
C ASN A 145 -0.56 -6.23 10.40
N GLU A 146 -0.61 -5.03 10.98
CA GLU A 146 -1.12 -4.78 12.33
C GLU A 146 -2.55 -5.29 12.54
N PRO A 147 -3.54 -4.99 11.66
CA PRO A 147 -4.88 -5.52 11.83
C PRO A 147 -4.95 -7.05 11.68
N THR A 148 -4.09 -7.63 10.86
CA THR A 148 -3.99 -9.08 10.69
C THR A 148 -3.42 -9.74 11.94
N ALA A 149 -2.38 -9.15 12.55
CA ALA A 149 -1.84 -9.61 13.83
C ALA A 149 -2.90 -9.52 14.94
N ALA A 150 -3.65 -8.42 15.01
CA ALA A 150 -4.75 -8.27 15.98
C ALA A 150 -5.85 -9.33 15.78
N ALA A 151 -6.15 -9.70 14.52
CA ALA A 151 -7.08 -10.76 14.20
C ALA A 151 -6.57 -12.14 14.68
N LEU A 152 -5.28 -12.44 14.53
CA LEU A 152 -4.66 -13.65 15.10
C LEU A 152 -4.82 -13.70 16.62
N ALA A 153 -4.56 -12.60 17.31
CA ALA A 153 -4.73 -12.54 18.77
C ALA A 153 -6.19 -12.75 19.22
N TYR A 154 -7.16 -12.35 18.38
CA TYR A 154 -8.58 -12.57 18.64
C TYR A 154 -9.04 -13.99 18.32
N GLY A 155 -8.57 -14.54 17.20
CA GLY A 155 -9.20 -15.68 16.53
C GLY A 155 -8.62 -17.04 16.90
N MET A 156 -7.54 -17.12 17.69
CA MET A 156 -6.88 -18.39 18.04
C MET A 156 -7.81 -19.44 18.63
N ASP A 157 -8.86 -18.99 19.36
CA ASP A 157 -9.80 -19.90 20.05
C ASP A 157 -11.12 -20.08 19.28
N LYS A 158 -11.23 -19.62 18.04
CA LYS A 158 -12.52 -19.58 17.30
C LYS A 158 -12.63 -20.73 16.32
N GLU A 159 -13.57 -21.62 16.59
CA GLU A 159 -13.88 -22.78 15.75
C GLU A 159 -14.95 -22.47 14.66
N THR A 160 -15.64 -21.33 14.75
CA THR A 160 -16.73 -20.97 13.83
C THR A 160 -16.30 -19.89 12.86
N ASN A 161 -16.72 -20.01 11.60
CA ASN A 161 -16.48 -18.99 10.59
C ASN A 161 -17.09 -17.65 11.01
N GLN A 162 -16.28 -16.60 11.02
CA GLN A 162 -16.68 -15.24 11.38
C GLN A 162 -16.08 -14.24 10.41
N LYS A 163 -16.89 -13.26 9.99
CA LYS A 163 -16.39 -12.07 9.29
C LYS A 163 -16.18 -10.95 10.31
N ILE A 164 -14.96 -10.54 10.45
CA ILE A 164 -14.57 -9.52 11.42
C ILE A 164 -14.10 -8.24 10.71
N LEU A 165 -14.43 -7.10 11.28
CA LEU A 165 -13.88 -5.82 10.92
C LEU A 165 -12.89 -5.39 11.99
N VAL A 166 -11.62 -5.24 11.64
CA VAL A 166 -10.57 -4.70 12.49
C VAL A 166 -10.41 -3.22 12.15
N TYR A 167 -10.63 -2.36 13.14
CA TYR A 167 -10.48 -0.92 13.05
C TYR A 167 -9.29 -0.50 13.92
N ASP A 168 -8.18 -0.18 13.27
CA ASP A 168 -6.94 0.16 13.94
C ASP A 168 -6.66 1.66 13.80
N LEU A 169 -6.83 2.41 14.89
CA LEU A 169 -6.50 3.83 14.98
C LEU A 169 -5.37 4.01 15.99
N GLY A 170 -4.16 3.97 15.48
CA GLY A 170 -2.94 4.16 16.25
C GLY A 170 -2.63 5.63 16.54
N GLY A 171 -1.37 5.90 16.90
CA GLY A 171 -0.90 7.27 17.10
C GLY A 171 -0.67 8.03 15.79
N GLY A 172 -0.26 7.34 14.73
CA GLY A 172 0.14 7.96 13.46
C GLY A 172 -0.59 7.49 12.23
N THR A 173 -1.22 6.32 12.28
CA THR A 173 -1.85 5.64 11.14
C THR A 173 -3.24 5.17 11.50
N PHE A 174 -4.07 5.04 10.48
CA PHE A 174 -5.38 4.41 10.54
C PHE A 174 -5.47 3.31 9.49
N ASP A 175 -5.87 2.11 9.91
CA ASP A 175 -6.17 0.98 9.03
C ASP A 175 -7.53 0.38 9.37
N VAL A 176 -8.24 -0.08 8.35
CA VAL A 176 -9.43 -0.91 8.48
C VAL A 176 -9.27 -2.13 7.59
N SER A 177 -9.41 -3.31 8.18
CA SER A 177 -9.33 -4.58 7.44
C SER A 177 -10.54 -5.44 7.75
N ILE A 178 -11.04 -6.11 6.72
CA ILE A 178 -12.12 -7.08 6.83
C ILE A 178 -11.52 -8.44 6.58
N LEU A 179 -11.72 -9.35 7.53
CA LEU A 179 -11.18 -10.69 7.48
C LEU A 179 -12.30 -11.73 7.66
N GLU A 180 -12.10 -12.87 7.04
CA GLU A 180 -12.83 -14.10 7.35
C GLU A 180 -11.93 -15.03 8.16
N ILE A 181 -12.44 -15.51 9.29
CA ILE A 181 -11.70 -16.41 10.20
C ILE A 181 -12.54 -17.68 10.35
N GLY A 182 -11.91 -18.83 10.14
CA GLY A 182 -12.54 -20.13 10.38
C GLY A 182 -11.54 -21.27 10.18
N ASP A 183 -11.70 -22.33 10.95
CA ASP A 183 -10.89 -23.56 10.86
C ASP A 183 -9.37 -23.33 10.82
N GLY A 184 -8.88 -22.34 11.58
CA GLY A 184 -7.46 -21.96 11.59
C GLY A 184 -7.01 -21.08 10.42
N VAL A 185 -7.88 -20.76 9.47
CA VAL A 185 -7.58 -19.88 8.33
C VAL A 185 -8.00 -18.44 8.67
N PHE A 186 -7.08 -17.52 8.43
CA PHE A 186 -7.27 -16.08 8.55
C PHE A 186 -7.07 -15.44 7.19
N GLU A 187 -8.16 -15.13 6.51
CA GLU A 187 -8.14 -14.56 5.17
C GLU A 187 -8.55 -13.09 5.20
N VAL A 188 -7.67 -12.20 4.73
CA VAL A 188 -8.02 -10.79 4.53
C VAL A 188 -8.80 -10.66 3.24
N LEU A 189 -10.05 -10.17 3.33
CA LEU A 189 -10.91 -9.93 2.18
C LEU A 189 -10.65 -8.57 1.55
N ALA A 190 -10.48 -7.54 2.38
CA ALA A 190 -10.14 -6.19 1.93
C ALA A 190 -9.46 -5.39 3.04
N THR A 191 -8.62 -4.44 2.63
CA THR A 191 -8.00 -3.47 3.53
C THR A 191 -8.02 -2.08 2.90
N ASN A 192 -8.16 -1.06 3.75
CA ASN A 192 -8.04 0.35 3.38
C ASN A 192 -7.48 1.13 4.57
N GLY A 193 -6.93 2.33 4.34
CA GLY A 193 -6.33 3.07 5.44
C GLY A 193 -5.81 4.45 5.08
N ASN A 194 -5.27 5.11 6.09
CA ASN A 194 -4.59 6.40 5.97
C ASN A 194 -3.38 6.43 6.90
N ASN A 195 -2.20 6.41 6.32
CA ASN A 195 -0.95 6.35 7.08
C ASN A 195 -0.55 7.70 7.74
N ARG A 196 -1.29 8.78 7.49
CA ARG A 196 -1.12 10.09 8.13
C ARG A 196 -2.37 10.53 8.90
N LEU A 197 -3.08 9.58 9.48
CA LEU A 197 -4.25 9.82 10.32
C LEU A 197 -4.12 9.00 11.61
N GLY A 198 -4.00 9.64 12.73
CA GLY A 198 -3.87 8.97 14.02
C GLY A 198 -3.96 9.94 15.19
N GLY A 199 -3.70 9.44 16.40
CA GLY A 199 -3.77 10.20 17.64
C GLY A 199 -2.97 11.50 17.65
N ASP A 200 -1.82 11.55 16.95
CA ASP A 200 -1.00 12.76 16.81
C ASP A 200 -1.75 13.89 16.11
N ASP A 201 -2.66 13.57 15.17
CA ASP A 201 -3.46 14.57 14.45
C ASP A 201 -4.57 15.12 15.37
N PHE A 202 -5.14 14.29 16.23
CA PHE A 202 -6.07 14.74 17.27
C PHE A 202 -5.36 15.66 18.27
N ASP A 203 -4.14 15.32 18.68
CA ASP A 203 -3.32 16.16 19.57
C ASP A 203 -3.00 17.50 18.90
N GLN A 204 -2.67 17.50 17.61
CA GLN A 204 -2.39 18.71 16.85
C GLN A 204 -3.60 19.66 16.83
N ARG A 205 -4.83 19.14 16.70
CA ARG A 205 -6.06 19.97 16.79
C ARG A 205 -6.19 20.68 18.14
N ILE A 206 -5.85 19.97 19.22
CA ILE A 206 -5.85 20.56 20.58
C ILE A 206 -4.75 21.62 20.66
N MET A 207 -3.54 21.34 20.19
CA MET A 207 -2.43 22.29 20.20
C MET A 207 -2.77 23.58 19.43
N ASP A 208 -3.31 23.44 18.21
CA ASP A 208 -3.70 24.57 17.36
C ASP A 208 -4.77 25.43 18.04
N TYR A 209 -5.74 24.78 18.68
CA TYR A 209 -6.76 25.47 19.45
C TYR A 209 -6.14 26.25 20.63
N ILE A 210 -5.25 25.64 21.41
CA ILE A 210 -4.58 26.29 22.56
C ILE A 210 -3.76 27.50 22.08
N VAL A 211 -2.95 27.33 21.03
CA VAL A 211 -2.12 28.41 20.45
C VAL A 211 -3.00 29.57 20.00
N SER A 212 -4.11 29.28 19.33
CA SER A 212 -5.06 30.30 18.87
C SER A 212 -5.69 31.07 20.02
N GLU A 213 -6.20 30.37 21.05
CA GLU A 213 -6.84 31.00 22.21
C GLU A 213 -5.83 31.78 23.07
N PHE A 214 -4.61 31.25 23.26
CA PHE A 214 -3.56 31.94 23.98
C PHE A 214 -3.13 33.23 23.26
N LYS A 215 -3.01 33.17 21.93
CA LYS A 215 -2.72 34.37 21.11
C LYS A 215 -3.82 35.44 21.20
N LYS A 216 -5.08 35.04 21.23
CA LYS A 216 -6.22 35.93 21.40
C LYS A 216 -6.21 36.62 22.77
N SER A 217 -5.90 35.87 23.83
CA SER A 217 -5.98 36.37 25.21
C SER A 217 -4.72 37.14 25.65
N ASN A 218 -3.53 36.73 25.18
CA ASN A 218 -2.25 37.27 25.64
C ASN A 218 -1.48 38.06 24.56
N GLY A 219 -1.93 38.03 23.29
CA GLY A 219 -1.22 38.65 22.17
C GLY A 219 0.08 37.95 21.77
N ILE A 220 0.40 36.77 22.34
CA ILE A 220 1.66 36.06 22.14
C ILE A 220 1.41 34.77 21.34
N ASP A 221 2.21 34.55 20.31
CA ASP A 221 2.20 33.34 19.51
C ASP A 221 3.21 32.33 20.06
N LEU A 222 2.72 31.19 20.55
CA LEU A 222 3.56 30.14 21.13
C LEU A 222 4.25 29.26 20.08
N SER A 223 3.84 29.31 18.80
CA SER A 223 4.32 28.41 17.75
C SER A 223 5.83 28.50 17.48
N GLY A 224 6.44 29.65 17.79
CA GLY A 224 7.88 29.88 17.65
C GLY A 224 8.73 29.35 18.82
N ASP A 225 8.12 29.00 19.95
CA ASP A 225 8.82 28.52 21.14
C ASP A 225 8.77 26.98 21.21
N ARG A 226 9.89 26.34 20.90
CA ARG A 226 9.99 24.87 20.85
C ARG A 226 9.71 24.19 22.20
N MET A 227 10.12 24.82 23.31
CA MET A 227 9.84 24.27 24.64
C MET A 227 8.36 24.39 24.98
N ALA A 228 7.75 25.55 24.67
CA ALA A 228 6.32 25.72 24.84
C ALA A 228 5.54 24.71 23.98
N MET A 229 5.89 24.55 22.70
CA MET A 229 5.25 23.59 21.81
C MET A 229 5.38 22.15 22.29
N GLN A 230 6.53 21.74 22.82
CA GLN A 230 6.70 20.40 23.40
C GLN A 230 5.82 20.19 24.63
N ARG A 231 5.72 21.19 25.50
CA ARG A 231 4.81 21.16 26.66
C ARG A 231 3.35 21.12 26.24
N LEU A 232 2.99 21.85 25.18
CA LEU A 232 1.64 21.80 24.59
C LEU A 232 1.33 20.41 24.03
N LYS A 233 2.29 19.76 23.35
CA LYS A 233 2.12 18.41 22.82
C LYS A 233 1.80 17.40 23.93
N GLU A 234 2.55 17.42 25.01
CA GLU A 234 2.32 16.52 26.15
C GLU A 234 0.98 16.81 26.84
N ALA A 235 0.62 18.10 26.99
CA ALA A 235 -0.64 18.49 27.58
C ALA A 235 -1.84 18.13 26.68
N ALA A 236 -1.69 18.24 25.37
CA ALA A 236 -2.71 17.85 24.38
C ALA A 236 -2.95 16.32 24.40
N GLU A 237 -1.88 15.52 24.36
CA GLU A 237 -1.98 14.06 24.50
C GLU A 237 -2.68 13.66 25.80
N LYS A 238 -2.29 14.27 26.92
CA LYS A 238 -2.93 14.05 28.22
C LYS A 238 -4.41 14.44 28.21
N ALA A 239 -4.75 15.61 27.67
CA ALA A 239 -6.12 16.08 27.57
C ALA A 239 -6.99 15.14 26.72
N LYS A 240 -6.48 14.67 25.57
CA LYS A 240 -7.14 13.66 24.73
C LYS A 240 -7.45 12.39 25.50
N ILE A 241 -6.49 11.86 26.27
CA ILE A 241 -6.65 10.66 27.09
C ILE A 241 -7.71 10.90 28.17
N GLU A 242 -7.64 12.01 28.90
CA GLU A 242 -8.61 12.35 29.96
C GLU A 242 -10.02 12.54 29.41
N LEU A 243 -10.17 13.20 28.26
CA LEU A 243 -11.46 13.41 27.59
C LEU A 243 -12.07 12.10 27.04
N SER A 244 -11.33 11.01 26.97
CA SER A 244 -11.89 9.70 26.64
C SER A 244 -12.75 9.12 27.79
N SER A 245 -12.49 9.53 29.04
CA SER A 245 -13.25 9.11 30.22
C SER A 245 -14.07 10.23 30.85
N MET A 246 -13.60 11.49 30.79
CA MET A 246 -14.24 12.65 31.41
C MET A 246 -14.90 13.56 30.37
N VAL A 247 -15.93 14.32 30.77
CA VAL A 247 -16.64 15.27 29.89
C VAL A 247 -15.89 16.60 29.72
N GLN A 248 -14.94 16.89 30.59
CA GLN A 248 -14.05 18.07 30.51
C GLN A 248 -12.74 17.78 31.24
N THR A 249 -11.69 18.50 30.84
CA THR A 249 -10.37 18.49 31.51
C THR A 249 -9.82 19.91 31.63
N ASN A 250 -8.92 20.13 32.59
CA ASN A 250 -8.20 21.39 32.74
C ASN A 250 -6.77 21.25 32.23
N ILE A 251 -6.36 22.14 31.33
CA ILE A 251 -5.00 22.24 30.79
C ILE A 251 -4.32 23.39 31.50
N ASN A 252 -3.44 23.07 32.46
CA ASN A 252 -2.71 24.05 33.26
C ASN A 252 -1.21 23.91 33.03
N LEU A 253 -0.63 24.92 32.38
CA LEU A 253 0.82 25.01 32.10
C LEU A 253 1.37 26.32 32.64
N PRO A 254 1.82 26.33 33.91
CA PRO A 254 2.44 27.53 34.50
C PRO A 254 3.76 27.85 33.79
N PHE A 255 4.07 29.13 33.67
CA PHE A 255 5.31 29.64 33.06
C PHE A 255 5.51 29.08 31.63
N ILE A 256 4.45 29.15 30.80
CA ILE A 256 4.52 28.64 29.43
C ILE A 256 5.41 29.52 28.54
N THR A 257 5.42 30.81 28.78
CA THR A 257 6.27 31.81 28.14
C THR A 257 6.40 33.05 29.02
N ALA A 258 7.15 34.06 28.56
CA ALA A 258 7.28 35.37 29.24
C ALA A 258 7.35 36.50 28.21
N ASP A 259 6.88 37.70 28.61
CA ASP A 259 7.07 38.95 27.88
C ASP A 259 7.64 40.07 28.79
N SER A 260 7.67 41.29 28.32
CA SER A 260 8.17 42.44 29.09
C SER A 260 7.37 42.71 30.37
N THR A 261 6.17 42.17 30.52
CA THR A 261 5.31 42.32 31.71
C THR A 261 5.50 41.17 32.72
N GLY A 262 6.29 40.16 32.38
CA GLY A 262 6.61 39.00 33.23
C GLY A 262 6.14 37.66 32.65
N PRO A 263 6.16 36.62 33.51
CA PRO A 263 5.79 35.26 33.07
C PRO A 263 4.30 35.19 32.76
N LYS A 264 3.99 34.34 31.75
CA LYS A 264 2.63 34.01 31.31
C LYS A 264 2.31 32.57 31.62
N HIS A 265 1.06 32.34 32.00
CA HIS A 265 0.55 31.02 32.36
C HIS A 265 -0.60 30.66 31.42
N LEU A 266 -0.69 29.39 31.09
CA LEU A 266 -1.84 28.84 30.38
C LEU A 266 -2.70 28.09 31.42
N ASP A 267 -3.95 28.47 31.54
CA ASP A 267 -4.97 27.79 32.33
C ASP A 267 -6.29 27.84 31.56
N MET A 268 -6.75 26.69 31.06
CA MET A 268 -7.96 26.61 30.28
C MET A 268 -8.68 25.28 30.46
N THR A 269 -10.00 25.32 30.41
CA THR A 269 -10.83 24.12 30.40
C THR A 269 -11.16 23.72 28.97
N LEU A 270 -10.94 22.45 28.64
CA LEU A 270 -11.34 21.85 27.38
C LEU A 270 -12.47 20.83 27.63
N THR A 271 -13.59 20.98 26.93
CA THR A 271 -14.70 20.01 27.01
C THR A 271 -14.62 18.96 25.92
N ARG A 272 -15.13 17.76 26.18
CA ARG A 272 -15.27 16.69 25.17
C ARG A 272 -16.08 17.15 23.96
N ALA A 273 -17.14 17.92 24.17
CA ALA A 273 -17.94 18.47 23.07
C ALA A 273 -17.09 19.35 22.13
N LYS A 274 -16.24 20.23 22.68
CA LYS A 274 -15.33 21.05 21.88
C LYS A 274 -14.26 20.21 21.18
N PHE A 275 -13.72 19.20 21.87
CA PHE A 275 -12.78 18.26 21.28
C PHE A 275 -13.40 17.49 20.10
N ASN A 276 -14.62 16.95 20.27
CA ASN A 276 -15.34 16.27 19.20
C ASN A 276 -15.60 17.17 17.99
N ASP A 277 -15.98 18.43 18.23
CA ASP A 277 -16.18 19.44 17.17
C ASP A 277 -14.90 19.69 16.36
N MET A 278 -13.75 19.84 17.04
CA MET A 278 -12.46 20.09 16.40
C MET A 278 -11.91 18.90 15.60
N THR A 279 -12.35 17.70 15.91
CA THR A 279 -11.80 16.45 15.36
C THR A 279 -12.80 15.68 14.50
N ALA A 280 -13.98 16.25 14.23
CA ALA A 280 -15.04 15.60 13.46
C ALA A 280 -14.56 15.16 12.06
N ASP A 281 -13.81 16.03 11.37
CA ASP A 281 -13.25 15.75 10.04
C ASP A 281 -12.26 14.60 10.03
N LEU A 282 -11.52 14.39 11.12
CA LEU A 282 -10.60 13.27 11.26
C LEU A 282 -11.37 11.94 11.38
N ILE A 283 -12.46 11.94 12.13
CA ILE A 283 -13.33 10.78 12.28
C ILE A 283 -14.05 10.48 10.95
N ASP A 284 -14.51 11.51 10.21
CA ASP A 284 -15.17 11.32 8.93
C ASP A 284 -14.24 10.65 7.91
N LYS A 285 -12.97 10.98 7.86
CA LYS A 285 -11.97 10.29 7.04
C LYS A 285 -11.88 8.78 7.35
N THR A 286 -12.00 8.40 8.63
CA THR A 286 -12.00 6.97 8.98
C THR A 286 -13.25 6.26 8.49
N LYS A 287 -14.41 6.94 8.49
CA LYS A 287 -15.67 6.39 7.96
C LYS A 287 -15.58 6.13 6.46
N GLU A 288 -14.95 7.05 5.71
CA GLU A 288 -14.71 6.86 4.27
C GLU A 288 -13.92 5.58 3.99
N CYS A 289 -12.80 5.37 4.70
CA CYS A 289 -12.02 4.14 4.57
C CYS A 289 -12.83 2.88 4.90
N MET A 290 -13.69 2.93 5.95
CA MET A 290 -14.55 1.81 6.30
C MET A 290 -15.52 1.47 5.15
N HIS A 291 -16.17 2.47 4.57
CA HIS A 291 -17.09 2.26 3.44
C HIS A 291 -16.39 1.67 2.22
N ILE A 292 -15.17 2.13 1.92
CA ILE A 292 -14.37 1.59 0.82
C ILE A 292 -14.01 0.12 1.09
N ALA A 293 -13.50 -0.20 2.28
CA ALA A 293 -13.14 -1.58 2.62
C ALA A 293 -14.34 -2.53 2.55
N MET A 294 -15.51 -2.11 3.03
CA MET A 294 -16.75 -2.91 2.94
C MET A 294 -17.21 -3.11 1.51
N LYS A 295 -17.14 -2.07 0.68
CA LYS A 295 -17.46 -2.14 -0.76
C LYS A 295 -16.50 -3.10 -1.48
N ASP A 296 -15.19 -3.00 -1.21
CA ASP A 296 -14.17 -3.86 -1.83
C ASP A 296 -14.34 -5.34 -1.43
N ALA A 297 -14.71 -5.60 -0.17
CA ALA A 297 -15.07 -6.93 0.29
C ALA A 297 -16.45 -7.42 -0.20
N SER A 298 -17.19 -6.59 -0.92
CA SER A 298 -18.59 -6.88 -1.34
C SER A 298 -19.51 -7.27 -0.18
N LEU A 299 -19.32 -6.66 0.99
CA LEU A 299 -20.08 -6.94 2.22
C LEU A 299 -20.95 -5.76 2.63
N THR A 300 -22.04 -6.10 3.33
CA THR A 300 -22.93 -5.16 4.00
C THR A 300 -22.67 -5.16 5.51
N ASN A 301 -23.23 -4.18 6.23
CA ASN A 301 -23.12 -4.12 7.70
C ASN A 301 -23.67 -5.38 8.39
N ALA A 302 -24.64 -6.07 7.78
CA ALA A 302 -25.25 -7.28 8.32
C ALA A 302 -24.28 -8.48 8.27
N ASP A 303 -23.36 -8.48 7.33
CA ASP A 303 -22.42 -9.58 7.11
C ASP A 303 -21.23 -9.56 8.10
N ILE A 304 -21.02 -8.44 8.80
CA ILE A 304 -19.97 -8.33 9.82
C ILE A 304 -20.44 -8.95 11.13
N ASP A 305 -19.77 -9.97 11.62
CA ASP A 305 -20.09 -10.63 12.88
C ASP A 305 -19.53 -9.90 14.09
N LYS A 306 -18.29 -9.42 14.00
CA LYS A 306 -17.57 -8.75 15.08
C LYS A 306 -16.78 -7.53 14.60
N VAL A 307 -16.63 -6.56 15.49
CA VAL A 307 -15.76 -5.41 15.30
C VAL A 307 -14.69 -5.41 16.38
N ILE A 308 -13.44 -5.35 15.98
CA ILE A 308 -12.27 -5.31 16.86
C ILE A 308 -11.64 -3.93 16.77
N LEU A 309 -11.45 -3.29 17.91
CA LEU A 309 -10.78 -1.99 17.99
C LEU A 309 -9.33 -2.17 18.43
N VAL A 310 -8.42 -1.59 17.68
CA VAL A 310 -6.97 -1.64 17.86
C VAL A 310 -6.42 -0.23 17.90
N GLY A 311 -5.32 -0.04 18.64
CA GLY A 311 -4.68 1.26 18.82
C GLY A 311 -5.33 2.11 19.89
N GLY A 312 -4.51 2.86 20.64
CA GLY A 312 -4.97 3.64 21.79
C GLY A 312 -5.99 4.72 21.48
N SER A 313 -6.00 5.25 20.24
CA SER A 313 -6.93 6.31 19.81
C SER A 313 -8.38 5.80 19.61
N THR A 314 -8.58 4.49 19.55
CA THR A 314 -9.93 3.88 19.53
C THR A 314 -10.66 3.99 20.87
N ARG A 315 -9.97 4.42 21.93
CA ARG A 315 -10.59 4.73 23.23
C ARG A 315 -11.41 6.01 23.22
N ILE A 316 -11.26 6.86 22.18
CA ILE A 316 -12.04 8.10 22.01
C ILE A 316 -13.53 7.73 21.79
N PRO A 317 -14.48 8.22 22.64
CA PRO A 317 -15.89 7.83 22.55
C PRO A 317 -16.52 8.12 21.19
N ALA A 318 -16.23 9.26 20.58
CA ALA A 318 -16.76 9.62 19.27
C ALA A 318 -16.30 8.67 18.15
N VAL A 319 -15.10 8.06 18.27
CA VAL A 319 -14.61 7.01 17.37
C VAL A 319 -15.46 5.74 17.54
N GLN A 320 -15.68 5.30 18.79
CA GLN A 320 -16.50 4.10 19.08
C GLN A 320 -17.93 4.27 18.60
N GLU A 321 -18.52 5.46 18.81
CA GLU A 321 -19.86 5.80 18.32
C GLU A 321 -19.94 5.78 16.79
N ALA A 322 -18.91 6.31 16.10
CA ALA A 322 -18.86 6.31 14.64
C ALA A 322 -18.78 4.88 14.08
N VAL A 323 -17.96 4.02 14.66
CA VAL A 323 -17.84 2.61 14.27
C VAL A 323 -19.16 1.87 14.49
N LYS A 324 -19.78 2.05 15.66
CA LYS A 324 -21.09 1.45 15.99
C LYS A 324 -22.20 1.95 15.06
N ALA A 325 -22.20 3.23 14.72
CA ALA A 325 -23.21 3.81 13.83
C ALA A 325 -23.14 3.22 12.41
N ILE A 326 -21.94 2.91 11.91
CA ILE A 326 -21.76 2.30 10.59
C ILE A 326 -22.04 0.80 10.61
N THR A 327 -21.49 0.07 11.57
CA THR A 327 -21.57 -1.40 11.58
C THR A 327 -22.81 -1.94 12.26
N GLY A 328 -23.49 -1.14 13.07
CA GLY A 328 -24.60 -1.59 13.92
C GLY A 328 -24.17 -2.53 15.06
N LYS A 329 -22.85 -2.76 15.23
CA LYS A 329 -22.30 -3.70 16.22
C LYS A 329 -21.59 -2.95 17.34
N ASP A 330 -21.69 -3.46 18.55
CA ASP A 330 -20.84 -3.00 19.64
C ASP A 330 -19.43 -3.57 19.46
N PRO A 331 -18.37 -2.74 19.58
CA PRO A 331 -17.00 -3.21 19.50
C PRO A 331 -16.69 -4.26 20.57
N PHE A 332 -15.93 -5.29 20.19
CA PHE A 332 -15.47 -6.32 21.10
C PHE A 332 -14.46 -5.74 22.09
N LYS A 333 -14.65 -6.00 23.39
CA LYS A 333 -13.85 -5.43 24.49
C LYS A 333 -12.92 -6.44 25.18
N GLY A 334 -12.86 -7.67 24.68
CA GLY A 334 -12.07 -8.75 25.30
C GLY A 334 -10.58 -8.74 25.00
N ILE A 335 -10.11 -7.77 24.19
CA ILE A 335 -8.71 -7.62 23.77
C ILE A 335 -8.18 -6.26 24.24
N ASN A 336 -6.93 -6.21 24.72
CA ASN A 336 -6.25 -4.97 24.97
C ASN A 336 -5.74 -4.35 23.65
N PRO A 337 -6.27 -3.18 23.22
CA PRO A 337 -5.93 -2.58 21.94
C PRO A 337 -4.47 -2.12 21.82
N ASP A 338 -3.73 -2.03 22.95
CA ASP A 338 -2.33 -1.62 22.99
C ASP A 338 -1.35 -2.81 22.92
N GLU A 339 -1.83 -4.05 23.05
CA GLU A 339 -1.02 -5.26 23.17
C GLU A 339 -1.34 -6.33 22.11
N CYS A 340 -2.57 -6.34 21.59
CA CYS A 340 -3.05 -7.43 20.73
C CYS A 340 -2.21 -7.59 19.45
N VAL A 341 -1.64 -6.52 18.93
CA VAL A 341 -0.79 -6.55 17.73
C VAL A 341 0.52 -7.31 18.01
N ALA A 342 1.19 -7.02 19.14
CA ALA A 342 2.39 -7.74 19.54
C ALA A 342 2.10 -9.21 19.87
N ILE A 343 0.97 -9.49 20.49
CA ILE A 343 0.47 -10.85 20.76
C ILE A 343 0.30 -11.62 19.46
N GLY A 344 -0.38 -11.06 18.48
CA GLY A 344 -0.55 -11.69 17.18
C GLY A 344 0.76 -11.91 16.42
N ALA A 345 1.70 -10.96 16.52
CA ALA A 345 3.04 -11.11 15.97
C ALA A 345 3.82 -12.26 16.65
N ALA A 346 3.67 -12.44 17.97
CA ALA A 346 4.28 -13.56 18.70
C ALA A 346 3.66 -14.91 18.28
N ILE A 347 2.34 -14.97 18.09
CA ILE A 347 1.65 -16.16 17.57
C ILE A 347 2.20 -16.51 16.19
N GLN A 348 2.34 -15.53 15.29
CA GLN A 348 2.95 -15.75 13.98
C GLN A 348 4.41 -16.24 14.09
N GLY A 349 5.16 -15.75 15.08
CA GLY A 349 6.48 -16.26 15.43
C GLY A 349 6.43 -17.74 15.81
N GLY A 350 5.44 -18.14 16.62
CA GLY A 350 5.20 -19.54 16.98
C GLY A 350 4.83 -20.44 15.81
N VAL A 351 4.05 -19.92 14.84
CA VAL A 351 3.75 -20.62 13.59
C VAL A 351 5.02 -20.89 12.79
N LEU A 352 5.87 -19.87 12.62
CA LEU A 352 7.14 -19.96 11.90
C LEU A 352 8.16 -20.87 12.63
N GLY A 353 8.11 -20.88 13.96
CA GLY A 353 8.94 -21.77 14.80
C GLY A 353 8.41 -23.19 14.92
N GLY A 354 7.20 -23.49 14.40
CA GLY A 354 6.55 -24.80 14.49
C GLY A 354 5.96 -25.11 15.88
N GLU A 355 5.88 -24.13 16.78
CA GLU A 355 5.24 -24.25 18.10
C GLU A 355 3.69 -24.18 17.97
N VAL A 356 3.17 -23.43 17.01
CA VAL A 356 1.75 -23.34 16.66
C VAL A 356 1.53 -24.04 15.33
N LYS A 357 0.54 -24.93 15.27
CA LYS A 357 0.16 -25.68 14.07
C LYS A 357 -1.25 -25.30 13.65
N ASP A 358 -1.60 -25.61 12.43
CA ASP A 358 -2.94 -25.44 11.85
C ASP A 358 -3.44 -23.99 11.81
N VAL A 359 -2.52 -23.03 11.65
CA VAL A 359 -2.83 -21.61 11.41
C VAL A 359 -2.28 -21.20 10.06
N LEU A 360 -3.17 -20.77 9.16
CA LEU A 360 -2.84 -20.21 7.85
C LEU A 360 -3.27 -18.75 7.79
N LEU A 361 -2.34 -17.88 7.45
CA LEU A 361 -2.58 -16.45 7.28
C LEU A 361 -2.45 -16.07 5.81
N LEU A 362 -3.53 -15.55 5.24
CA LEU A 362 -3.61 -15.03 3.88
C LEU A 362 -3.87 -13.52 3.94
N ASP A 363 -2.87 -12.74 3.57
CA ASP A 363 -2.94 -11.28 3.52
C ASP A 363 -3.15 -10.77 2.10
N VAL A 364 -3.36 -9.47 1.90
CA VAL A 364 -3.62 -8.88 0.59
C VAL A 364 -2.72 -7.68 0.30
N THR A 365 -2.50 -7.41 -1.01
CA THR A 365 -1.85 -6.15 -1.41
C THR A 365 -2.83 -4.97 -1.31
N PRO A 366 -2.46 -3.84 -0.68
CA PRO A 366 -3.40 -2.74 -0.44
C PRO A 366 -3.71 -1.91 -1.68
N LEU A 367 -2.85 -1.91 -2.70
CA LEU A 367 -2.96 -1.11 -3.92
C LEU A 367 -2.61 -1.95 -5.15
N SER A 368 -3.22 -1.59 -6.28
CA SER A 368 -2.93 -2.20 -7.59
C SER A 368 -1.50 -1.92 -8.03
N LEU A 369 -0.90 -2.90 -8.71
CA LEU A 369 0.46 -2.87 -9.25
C LEU A 369 0.44 -3.10 -10.76
N GLY A 370 1.29 -2.40 -11.48
CA GLY A 370 1.39 -2.52 -12.93
C GLY A 370 2.54 -1.70 -13.51
N ILE A 371 2.49 -1.52 -14.82
CA ILE A 371 3.50 -0.76 -15.56
C ILE A 371 2.88 0.33 -16.43
N GLU A 372 3.69 1.32 -16.78
CA GLU A 372 3.36 2.27 -17.84
C GLU A 372 3.46 1.61 -19.20
N THR A 373 2.43 1.81 -20.02
CA THR A 373 2.38 1.36 -21.43
C THR A 373 2.21 2.55 -22.38
N VAL A 374 2.17 2.27 -23.68
CA VAL A 374 2.09 3.29 -24.73
C VAL A 374 0.94 4.27 -24.47
N GLY A 375 1.23 5.56 -24.57
CA GLY A 375 0.27 6.63 -24.28
C GLY A 375 0.20 7.06 -22.82
N GLY A 376 1.15 6.60 -21.98
CA GLY A 376 1.18 6.93 -20.55
C GLY A 376 0.09 6.23 -19.74
N VAL A 377 -0.46 5.14 -20.26
CA VAL A 377 -1.51 4.35 -19.61
C VAL A 377 -0.92 3.46 -18.54
N PHE A 378 -1.59 3.36 -17.39
CA PHE A 378 -1.27 2.40 -16.34
C PHE A 378 -1.95 1.07 -16.64
N THR A 379 -1.17 0.06 -17.02
CA THR A 379 -1.66 -1.31 -17.22
C THR A 379 -1.46 -2.10 -15.95
N ARG A 380 -2.57 -2.50 -15.30
CA ARG A 380 -2.58 -3.27 -14.06
C ARG A 380 -2.26 -4.72 -14.35
N LEU A 381 -1.37 -5.31 -13.56
CA LEU A 381 -1.08 -6.74 -13.55
C LEU A 381 -1.63 -7.41 -12.29
N ILE A 382 -1.57 -6.72 -11.15
CA ILE A 382 -2.11 -7.20 -9.87
C ILE A 382 -3.08 -6.14 -9.36
N ASP A 383 -4.32 -6.53 -9.12
CA ASP A 383 -5.34 -5.66 -8.55
C ASP A 383 -5.16 -5.51 -7.03
N ARG A 384 -5.62 -4.40 -6.45
CA ARG A 384 -5.70 -4.22 -5.00
C ARG A 384 -6.55 -5.34 -4.38
N ASN A 385 -6.27 -5.65 -3.13
CA ASN A 385 -6.90 -6.74 -2.39
C ASN A 385 -6.68 -8.13 -3.03
N THR A 386 -5.64 -8.31 -3.86
CA THR A 386 -5.19 -9.63 -4.29
C THR A 386 -4.44 -10.31 -3.15
N THR A 387 -4.81 -11.54 -2.83
CA THR A 387 -4.16 -12.37 -1.79
C THR A 387 -2.68 -12.58 -2.09
N ILE A 388 -1.84 -12.46 -1.07
CA ILE A 388 -0.39 -12.65 -1.13
C ILE A 388 0.06 -13.84 -0.26
N PRO A 389 1.13 -14.58 -0.65
CA PRO A 389 2.01 -14.33 -1.80
C PRO A 389 1.33 -14.60 -3.15
N THR A 390 1.72 -13.83 -4.18
CA THR A 390 1.17 -13.99 -5.53
C THR A 390 2.19 -13.66 -6.60
N LYS A 391 2.04 -14.32 -7.76
CA LYS A 391 2.88 -14.08 -8.92
C LYS A 391 2.02 -13.98 -10.15
N LYS A 392 2.16 -12.88 -10.91
CA LYS A 392 1.45 -12.68 -12.19
C LYS A 392 2.40 -12.18 -13.26
N SER A 393 2.24 -12.71 -14.47
CA SER A 393 3.01 -12.33 -15.65
C SER A 393 2.08 -11.90 -16.77
N GLN A 394 2.56 -10.95 -17.58
CA GLN A 394 1.89 -10.53 -18.81
C GLN A 394 2.93 -10.23 -19.89
N ILE A 395 2.59 -10.56 -21.15
CA ILE A 395 3.46 -10.31 -22.31
C ILE A 395 3.14 -8.93 -22.87
N PHE A 396 4.19 -8.14 -23.07
CA PHE A 396 4.19 -6.83 -23.72
C PHE A 396 5.09 -6.87 -24.94
N SER A 397 5.14 -5.78 -25.69
CA SER A 397 5.97 -5.69 -26.87
C SER A 397 6.62 -4.31 -27.03
N THR A 398 7.47 -4.17 -28.04
CA THR A 398 8.12 -2.90 -28.38
C THR A 398 7.14 -1.93 -29.06
N ALA A 399 7.31 -0.63 -28.80
CA ALA A 399 6.48 0.45 -29.35
C ALA A 399 7.01 1.02 -30.67
N ALA A 400 8.28 0.75 -31.02
CA ALA A 400 8.93 1.25 -32.23
C ALA A 400 9.68 0.13 -32.97
N ASP A 401 9.84 0.30 -34.28
CA ASP A 401 10.60 -0.61 -35.14
C ASP A 401 12.09 -0.56 -34.79
N GLY A 402 12.74 -1.72 -34.76
CA GLY A 402 14.17 -1.84 -34.50
C GLY A 402 14.57 -1.52 -33.05
N GLN A 403 13.63 -1.44 -32.13
CA GLN A 403 13.89 -1.13 -30.72
C GLN A 403 14.67 -2.28 -30.06
N THR A 404 15.84 -1.97 -29.49
CA THR A 404 16.76 -2.95 -28.88
C THR A 404 16.74 -2.94 -27.34
N SER A 405 15.93 -2.04 -26.76
CA SER A 405 15.72 -1.97 -25.31
C SER A 405 14.34 -1.42 -24.98
N VAL A 406 13.81 -1.78 -23.81
CA VAL A 406 12.58 -1.22 -23.25
C VAL A 406 12.83 -0.74 -21.83
N GLU A 407 12.26 0.41 -21.46
CA GLU A 407 12.18 0.85 -20.08
C GLU A 407 10.91 0.28 -19.46
N VAL A 408 11.04 -0.40 -18.33
CA VAL A 408 9.92 -0.85 -17.51
C VAL A 408 9.74 0.13 -16.37
N HIS A 409 8.65 0.90 -16.43
CA HIS A 409 8.26 1.84 -15.38
C HIS A 409 7.22 1.19 -14.49
N VAL A 410 7.65 0.79 -13.29
CA VAL A 410 6.81 0.09 -12.30
C VAL A 410 6.01 1.09 -11.47
N LEU A 411 4.71 0.87 -11.36
CA LEU A 411 3.76 1.79 -10.76
C LEU A 411 2.86 1.09 -9.73
N GLN A 412 2.41 1.87 -8.75
CA GLN A 412 1.43 1.48 -7.74
C GLN A 412 0.34 2.53 -7.64
N GLY A 413 -0.93 2.14 -7.65
CA GLY A 413 -2.07 3.05 -7.47
C GLY A 413 -3.30 2.62 -8.26
N GLU A 414 -4.32 3.49 -8.29
CA GLU A 414 -5.63 3.17 -8.86
C GLU A 414 -6.01 4.03 -10.06
N ARG A 415 -5.17 5.00 -10.45
CA ARG A 415 -5.43 5.89 -11.58
C ARG A 415 -5.08 5.22 -12.90
N GLU A 416 -5.83 5.51 -13.96
CA GLU A 416 -5.65 4.93 -15.30
C GLU A 416 -4.39 5.44 -16.02
N PHE A 417 -3.81 6.58 -15.59
CA PHE A 417 -2.60 7.14 -16.19
C PHE A 417 -1.40 7.06 -15.27
N ALA A 418 -0.24 6.72 -15.83
CA ALA A 418 1.02 6.52 -15.12
C ALA A 418 1.42 7.73 -14.25
N GLN A 419 1.26 8.94 -14.78
CA GLN A 419 1.64 10.20 -14.11
C GLN A 419 0.90 10.47 -12.79
N TYR A 420 -0.24 9.80 -12.56
CA TYR A 420 -1.06 9.96 -11.35
C TYR A 420 -0.87 8.81 -10.36
N ASN A 421 -0.03 7.83 -10.68
CA ASN A 421 0.29 6.70 -9.83
C ASN A 421 1.71 6.82 -9.27
N LYS A 422 1.96 6.12 -8.17
CA LYS A 422 3.27 6.11 -7.53
C LYS A 422 4.27 5.32 -8.36
N THR A 423 5.40 5.94 -8.72
CA THR A 423 6.56 5.22 -9.24
C THR A 423 7.21 4.40 -8.14
N LEU A 424 7.26 3.08 -8.30
CA LEU A 424 8.03 2.19 -7.45
C LEU A 424 9.46 2.03 -7.94
N GLY A 425 9.67 2.05 -9.26
CA GLY A 425 11.01 1.95 -9.85
C GLY A 425 10.97 2.02 -11.37
N ARG A 426 12.15 2.18 -11.95
CA ARG A 426 12.39 2.12 -13.39
C ARG A 426 13.62 1.29 -13.65
N PHE A 427 13.56 0.42 -14.65
CA PHE A 427 14.73 -0.33 -15.11
C PHE A 427 14.63 -0.60 -16.61
N GLN A 428 15.77 -0.85 -17.23
CA GLN A 428 15.86 -1.06 -18.65
C GLN A 428 16.21 -2.51 -18.97
N LEU A 429 15.41 -3.17 -19.79
CA LEU A 429 15.75 -4.43 -20.44
C LEU A 429 16.42 -4.12 -21.77
N ALA A 430 17.69 -4.47 -21.93
CA ALA A 430 18.47 -4.28 -23.13
C ALA A 430 18.77 -5.60 -23.84
N GLY A 431 19.26 -5.51 -25.09
CA GLY A 431 19.67 -6.68 -25.89
C GLY A 431 18.48 -7.41 -26.51
N ILE A 432 17.39 -6.71 -26.77
CA ILE A 432 16.27 -7.20 -27.58
C ILE A 432 16.74 -7.24 -29.05
N ALA A 433 16.46 -8.32 -29.74
CA ALA A 433 16.77 -8.43 -31.17
C ALA A 433 15.98 -7.40 -31.98
N PRO A 434 16.63 -6.61 -32.87
CA PRO A 434 15.91 -5.66 -33.72
C PRO A 434 14.84 -6.36 -34.54
N ALA A 435 13.59 -5.92 -34.38
CA ALA A 435 12.43 -6.45 -35.09
C ALA A 435 11.40 -5.33 -35.30
N PRO A 436 10.40 -5.52 -36.19
CA PRO A 436 9.26 -4.63 -36.25
C PRO A 436 8.55 -4.51 -34.90
N ARG A 437 7.97 -3.34 -34.60
CA ARG A 437 7.16 -3.12 -33.39
C ARG A 437 6.07 -4.18 -33.25
N GLY A 438 5.77 -4.58 -32.03
CA GLY A 438 4.77 -5.60 -31.73
C GLY A 438 5.25 -7.04 -31.94
N VAL A 439 6.46 -7.29 -32.48
CA VAL A 439 7.01 -8.64 -32.70
C VAL A 439 7.76 -9.18 -31.49
N PRO A 440 8.67 -8.43 -30.83
CA PRO A 440 9.32 -8.91 -29.62
C PRO A 440 8.31 -9.22 -28.52
N GLN A 441 8.52 -10.31 -27.80
CA GLN A 441 7.67 -10.73 -26.67
C GLN A 441 8.44 -10.51 -25.38
N ILE A 442 7.99 -9.54 -24.58
CA ILE A 442 8.61 -9.16 -23.32
C ILE A 442 7.67 -9.55 -22.20
N GLU A 443 8.01 -10.60 -21.49
CA GLU A 443 7.26 -11.05 -20.31
C GLU A 443 7.65 -10.19 -19.11
N VAL A 444 6.69 -9.45 -18.57
CA VAL A 444 6.85 -8.72 -17.30
C VAL A 444 6.16 -9.51 -16.21
N THR A 445 6.91 -9.84 -15.16
CA THR A 445 6.44 -10.63 -14.02
C THR A 445 6.51 -9.80 -12.76
N PHE A 446 5.40 -9.75 -12.04
CA PHE A 446 5.31 -9.26 -10.66
C PHE A 446 5.25 -10.45 -9.72
N ASP A 447 6.11 -10.48 -8.72
CA ASP A 447 6.21 -11.51 -7.70
C ASP A 447 6.17 -10.83 -6.33
N ILE A 448 5.09 -11.02 -5.57
CA ILE A 448 4.89 -10.44 -4.24
C ILE A 448 5.10 -11.56 -3.22
N ASP A 449 6.06 -11.37 -2.34
CA ASP A 449 6.33 -12.33 -1.27
C ASP A 449 5.29 -12.24 -0.14
N ALA A 450 5.39 -13.14 0.81
CA ALA A 450 4.51 -13.17 1.96
C ALA A 450 4.64 -11.94 2.90
N ASN A 451 5.69 -11.13 2.75
CA ASN A 451 5.88 -9.87 3.48
C ASN A 451 5.26 -8.66 2.76
N GLY A 452 4.69 -8.88 1.56
CA GLY A 452 4.19 -7.83 0.68
C GLY A 452 5.29 -7.07 -0.06
N ILE A 453 6.50 -7.63 -0.15
CA ILE A 453 7.62 -7.03 -0.88
C ILE A 453 7.52 -7.43 -2.35
N VAL A 454 7.62 -6.43 -3.23
CA VAL A 454 7.42 -6.59 -4.67
C VAL A 454 8.74 -6.79 -5.40
N HIS A 455 8.83 -7.86 -6.17
CA HIS A 455 9.90 -8.14 -7.11
C HIS A 455 9.34 -8.05 -8.52
N VAL A 456 10.02 -7.31 -9.41
CA VAL A 456 9.60 -7.20 -10.81
C VAL A 456 10.73 -7.67 -11.72
N SER A 457 10.40 -8.52 -12.68
CA SER A 457 11.33 -8.92 -13.73
C SER A 457 10.74 -8.67 -15.11
N ALA A 458 11.61 -8.39 -16.08
CA ALA A 458 11.27 -8.34 -17.48
C ALA A 458 12.21 -9.27 -18.24
N LYS A 459 11.64 -10.11 -19.12
CA LYS A 459 12.36 -11.11 -19.91
C LYS A 459 11.95 -11.03 -21.37
N ASP A 460 12.91 -10.89 -22.26
CA ASP A 460 12.69 -11.07 -23.69
C ASP A 460 12.65 -12.58 -23.99
N LEU A 461 11.50 -13.08 -24.40
CA LEU A 461 11.29 -14.50 -24.72
C LEU A 461 12.05 -14.93 -25.98
N GLY A 462 12.40 -14.01 -26.87
CA GLY A 462 13.15 -14.28 -28.11
C GLY A 462 14.64 -14.49 -27.86
N THR A 463 15.28 -13.64 -27.05
CA THR A 463 16.73 -13.70 -26.77
C THR A 463 17.04 -14.41 -25.44
N GLY A 464 16.07 -14.53 -24.55
CA GLY A 464 16.24 -15.05 -23.20
C GLY A 464 16.85 -14.04 -22.21
N ASN A 465 17.15 -12.81 -22.64
CA ASN A 465 17.67 -11.76 -21.77
C ASN A 465 16.64 -11.40 -20.69
N GLU A 466 17.09 -11.31 -19.45
CA GLU A 466 16.23 -11.01 -18.30
C GLU A 466 16.90 -9.95 -17.44
N GLN A 467 16.08 -9.03 -16.95
CA GLN A 467 16.45 -8.04 -15.93
C GLN A 467 15.47 -8.15 -14.76
N LYS A 468 16.01 -8.22 -13.55
CA LYS A 468 15.23 -8.28 -12.30
C LYS A 468 15.55 -7.09 -11.42
N VAL A 469 14.51 -6.54 -10.80
CA VAL A 469 14.64 -5.48 -9.80
C VAL A 469 13.79 -5.83 -8.60
N THR A 470 14.42 -5.82 -7.43
CA THR A 470 13.68 -5.73 -6.17
C THR A 470 13.33 -4.27 -5.99
N ILE A 471 12.06 -3.98 -5.75
CA ILE A 471 11.63 -2.60 -5.55
C ILE A 471 12.18 -2.10 -4.22
N THR A 472 13.29 -1.38 -4.29
CA THR A 472 13.85 -0.64 -3.16
C THR A 472 13.63 0.84 -3.46
N ALA A 473 12.73 1.46 -2.72
CA ALA A 473 12.28 2.80 -3.05
C ALA A 473 13.40 3.83 -3.10
N SER A 474 13.51 4.50 -4.21
CA SER A 474 14.37 5.67 -4.40
C SER A 474 13.62 7.01 -4.37
N THR A 475 12.29 7.00 -4.39
CA THR A 475 11.48 8.23 -4.38
C THR A 475 10.14 8.00 -3.69
N ASN A 476 9.89 8.78 -2.65
CA ASN A 476 8.70 8.64 -1.83
C ASN A 476 7.65 9.68 -2.19
N LEU A 477 6.46 9.22 -2.52
CA LEU A 477 5.27 10.02 -2.32
C LEU A 477 4.90 10.00 -0.84
N SER A 478 4.47 11.15 -0.33
CA SER A 478 3.74 11.20 0.92
C SER A 478 2.39 10.48 0.73
N GLU A 479 1.86 9.92 1.77
CA GLU A 479 0.62 9.15 1.74
C GLU A 479 -0.62 10.00 1.54
N ASP A 480 -0.56 11.30 1.82
CA ASP A 480 -1.55 12.27 1.33
C ASP A 480 -1.64 12.22 -0.20
N GLU A 481 -0.52 11.93 -0.88
CA GLU A 481 -0.52 11.70 -2.32
C GLU A 481 -1.10 10.34 -2.68
N ILE A 482 -0.94 9.30 -1.86
CA ILE A 482 -1.56 7.98 -2.10
C ILE A 482 -3.08 8.06 -1.85
N ASN A 483 -3.52 8.60 -0.73
CA ASN A 483 -4.95 8.77 -0.43
C ASN A 483 -5.62 9.77 -1.37
N LYS A 484 -4.94 10.85 -1.72
CA LYS A 484 -5.38 11.76 -2.77
C LYS A 484 -5.46 11.03 -4.10
N ALA A 485 -4.51 10.15 -4.44
CA ALA A 485 -4.55 9.36 -5.66
C ALA A 485 -5.72 8.37 -5.68
N VAL A 486 -6.07 7.72 -4.55
CA VAL A 486 -7.24 6.83 -4.46
C VAL A 486 -8.55 7.64 -4.55
N HIS A 487 -8.65 8.74 -3.79
CA HIS A 487 -9.82 9.63 -3.85
C HIS A 487 -9.96 10.30 -5.22
N ASP A 488 -8.86 10.84 -5.76
CA ASP A 488 -8.81 11.40 -7.12
C ASP A 488 -9.15 10.33 -8.16
N ALA A 489 -8.72 9.07 -7.97
CA ALA A 489 -9.07 7.96 -8.86
C ALA A 489 -10.58 7.69 -8.89
N GLU A 490 -11.25 7.72 -7.74
CA GLU A 490 -12.70 7.54 -7.67
C GLU A 490 -13.46 8.76 -8.23
N GLN A 491 -13.00 9.97 -7.92
CA GLN A 491 -13.62 11.20 -8.39
C GLN A 491 -13.47 11.39 -9.91
N TYR A 492 -12.31 11.05 -10.45
CA TYR A 492 -12.01 11.21 -11.86
C TYR A 492 -12.07 9.92 -12.68
N ALA A 493 -12.59 8.82 -12.09
CA ALA A 493 -12.65 7.51 -12.76
C ALA A 493 -13.35 7.56 -14.13
N ASN A 494 -14.40 8.36 -14.26
CA ASN A 494 -15.12 8.51 -15.53
C ASN A 494 -14.33 9.30 -16.56
N GLU A 495 -13.59 10.35 -16.14
CA GLU A 495 -12.74 11.14 -17.04
C GLU A 495 -11.52 10.33 -17.49
N ASP A 496 -10.88 9.62 -16.57
CA ASP A 496 -9.75 8.74 -16.85
C ASP A 496 -10.15 7.60 -17.78
N LYS A 497 -11.33 7.00 -17.58
CA LYS A 497 -11.86 5.95 -18.46
C LYS A 497 -12.09 6.46 -19.89
N ALA A 498 -12.73 7.61 -20.02
CA ALA A 498 -12.97 8.22 -21.35
C ALA A 498 -11.63 8.54 -22.06
N ARG A 499 -10.64 9.07 -21.32
CA ARG A 499 -9.32 9.37 -21.87
C ARG A 499 -8.51 8.12 -22.22
N LYS A 500 -8.65 7.05 -21.43
CA LYS A 500 -8.05 5.75 -21.75
C LYS A 500 -8.63 5.17 -23.03
N GLU A 501 -9.96 5.18 -23.19
CA GLU A 501 -10.63 4.75 -24.41
C GLU A 501 -10.14 5.56 -25.63
N GLU A 502 -9.93 6.87 -25.48
CA GLU A 502 -9.34 7.71 -26.53
C GLU A 502 -7.94 7.25 -26.93
N VAL A 503 -7.07 6.99 -25.94
CA VAL A 503 -5.70 6.51 -26.20
C VAL A 503 -5.71 5.14 -26.85
N GLU A 504 -6.57 4.24 -26.40
CA GLU A 504 -6.71 2.89 -26.98
C GLU A 504 -7.17 2.94 -28.45
N ILE A 505 -8.14 3.80 -28.76
CA ILE A 505 -8.62 4.03 -30.16
C ILE A 505 -7.47 4.53 -31.03
N ARG A 506 -6.67 5.48 -30.56
CA ARG A 506 -5.51 6.00 -31.31
C ARG A 506 -4.43 4.95 -31.52
N ASN A 507 -4.09 4.19 -30.49
CA ASN A 507 -3.10 3.12 -30.57
C ASN A 507 -3.55 2.02 -31.55
N HIS A 508 -4.84 1.68 -31.52
CA HIS A 508 -5.43 0.72 -32.46
C HIS A 508 -5.36 1.22 -33.90
N ALA A 509 -5.74 2.49 -34.13
CA ALA A 509 -5.69 3.12 -35.46
C ALA A 509 -4.26 3.16 -36.02
N ASP A 510 -3.28 3.52 -35.19
CA ASP A 510 -1.86 3.54 -35.56
C ASP A 510 -1.33 2.14 -35.92
N SER A 511 -1.67 1.13 -35.10
CA SER A 511 -1.30 -0.26 -35.36
C SER A 511 -1.93 -0.79 -36.68
N MET A 512 -3.16 -0.40 -36.95
CA MET A 512 -3.88 -0.78 -38.17
C MET A 512 -3.25 -0.13 -39.41
N VAL A 513 -2.95 1.17 -39.37
CA VAL A 513 -2.23 1.87 -40.42
C VAL A 513 -0.91 1.17 -40.72
N TYR A 514 -0.11 0.90 -39.70
CA TYR A 514 1.18 0.23 -39.83
C TYR A 514 1.07 -1.16 -40.47
N SER A 515 0.13 -1.99 -40.01
CA SER A 515 -0.07 -3.34 -40.54
C SER A 515 -0.57 -3.32 -41.97
N THR A 516 -1.46 -2.37 -42.31
CA THR A 516 -1.99 -2.20 -43.67
C THR A 516 -0.91 -1.71 -44.64
N GLU A 517 -0.07 -0.74 -44.23
CA GLU A 517 1.08 -0.27 -45.03
C GLU A 517 2.10 -1.38 -45.29
N LYS A 518 2.38 -2.21 -44.27
CA LYS A 518 3.25 -3.36 -44.41
C LYS A 518 2.69 -4.37 -45.41
N THR A 519 1.42 -4.75 -45.27
CA THR A 519 0.75 -5.67 -46.19
C THR A 519 0.70 -5.10 -47.60
N LEU A 520 0.48 -3.80 -47.75
CA LEU A 520 0.49 -3.11 -49.06
C LEU A 520 1.87 -3.16 -49.71
N LYS A 521 2.96 -3.06 -48.97
CA LYS A 521 4.34 -3.23 -49.46
C LYS A 521 4.61 -4.67 -49.92
N GLU A 522 4.15 -5.66 -49.14
CA GLU A 522 4.39 -7.07 -49.42
C GLU A 522 3.58 -7.59 -50.63
N LEU A 523 2.38 -7.07 -50.81
CA LEU A 523 1.45 -7.52 -51.86
C LEU A 523 1.31 -6.52 -53.01
N GLY A 524 1.98 -5.36 -52.98
CA GLY A 524 1.78 -4.24 -53.90
C GLY A 524 1.91 -4.57 -55.39
N ASP A 525 2.77 -5.53 -55.75
CA ASP A 525 2.95 -5.99 -57.12
C ASP A 525 1.80 -6.90 -57.63
N LYS A 526 0.94 -7.37 -56.70
CA LYS A 526 -0.21 -8.24 -56.99
C LYS A 526 -1.54 -7.48 -56.95
N LEU A 527 -1.53 -6.20 -56.60
CA LEU A 527 -2.71 -5.34 -56.50
C LEU A 527 -2.95 -4.57 -57.81
N SER A 528 -4.22 -4.37 -58.18
CA SER A 528 -4.55 -3.39 -59.19
C SER A 528 -4.20 -1.97 -58.75
N ALA A 529 -3.90 -1.07 -59.73
CA ALA A 529 -3.60 0.32 -59.40
C ALA A 529 -4.77 1.01 -58.66
N ASP A 530 -6.01 0.66 -58.99
CA ASP A 530 -7.21 1.20 -58.34
C ASP A 530 -7.37 0.71 -56.91
N ASP A 531 -7.14 -0.58 -56.64
CA ASP A 531 -7.23 -1.15 -55.29
C ASP A 531 -6.13 -0.59 -54.35
N LYS A 532 -4.92 -0.41 -54.90
CA LYS A 532 -3.83 0.23 -54.20
C LYS A 532 -4.18 1.67 -53.80
N ALA A 533 -4.69 2.46 -54.76
CA ALA A 533 -5.09 3.84 -54.51
C ALA A 533 -6.24 3.94 -53.46
N ARG A 534 -7.18 2.99 -53.48
CA ARG A 534 -8.25 2.93 -52.46
C ARG A 534 -7.70 2.72 -51.04
N ILE A 535 -6.78 1.78 -50.85
CA ILE A 535 -6.17 1.52 -49.53
C ILE A 535 -5.33 2.73 -49.09
N GLU A 536 -4.48 3.29 -49.99
CA GLU A 536 -3.65 4.46 -49.70
C GLU A 536 -4.51 5.68 -49.30
N SER A 537 -5.66 5.87 -49.93
CA SER A 537 -6.63 6.92 -49.59
C SER A 537 -7.20 6.74 -48.18
N GLU A 538 -7.59 5.51 -47.82
CA GLU A 538 -8.13 5.27 -46.47
C GLU A 538 -7.05 5.33 -45.38
N ILE A 539 -5.82 4.92 -45.68
CA ILE A 539 -4.67 5.15 -44.79
C ILE A 539 -4.47 6.66 -44.50
N ALA A 540 -4.52 7.48 -45.57
CA ALA A 540 -4.41 8.93 -45.43
C ALA A 540 -5.57 9.53 -44.63
N ASN A 541 -6.80 9.00 -44.77
CA ASN A 541 -7.96 9.42 -44.01
C ASN A 541 -7.80 9.11 -42.51
N VAL A 542 -7.31 7.92 -42.16
CA VAL A 542 -7.03 7.55 -40.76
C VAL A 542 -5.94 8.45 -40.16
N LYS A 543 -4.82 8.65 -40.89
CA LYS A 543 -3.73 9.54 -40.44
C LYS A 543 -4.23 10.97 -40.21
N LYS A 544 -5.04 11.48 -41.10
CA LYS A 544 -5.65 12.81 -40.97
C LYS A 544 -6.61 12.89 -39.77
N ALA A 545 -7.44 11.87 -39.55
CA ALA A 545 -8.31 11.80 -38.39
C ALA A 545 -7.50 11.78 -37.09
N MET A 546 -6.36 11.10 -37.05
CA MET A 546 -5.44 11.05 -35.89
C MET A 546 -4.75 12.37 -35.59
N GLU A 547 -4.71 13.35 -36.51
CA GLU A 547 -4.24 14.72 -36.22
C GLU A 547 -5.24 15.51 -35.35
N GLY A 548 -6.51 15.10 -35.33
CA GLY A 548 -7.58 15.70 -34.55
C GLY A 548 -7.71 15.06 -33.15
N THR A 549 -8.69 15.53 -32.36
CA THR A 549 -9.03 15.02 -31.02
C THR A 549 -10.35 14.23 -30.96
N ASP A 550 -11.00 14.03 -32.06
CA ASP A 550 -12.30 13.35 -32.17
C ASP A 550 -12.11 11.83 -32.27
N SER A 551 -12.26 11.12 -31.16
CA SER A 551 -12.14 9.66 -31.10
C SER A 551 -13.17 8.93 -31.95
N ALA A 552 -14.37 9.48 -32.12
CA ALA A 552 -15.40 8.89 -32.97
C ALA A 552 -15.01 8.97 -34.48
N ALA A 553 -14.40 10.08 -34.88
CA ALA A 553 -13.89 10.24 -36.26
C ALA A 553 -12.71 9.30 -36.52
N ILE A 554 -11.80 9.13 -35.56
CA ILE A 554 -10.67 8.18 -35.68
C ILE A 554 -11.20 6.74 -35.80
N LYS A 555 -12.16 6.35 -34.98
CA LYS A 555 -12.77 5.03 -35.02
C LYS A 555 -13.47 4.78 -36.35
N ALA A 556 -14.30 5.71 -36.83
CA ALA A 556 -15.00 5.58 -38.09
C ALA A 556 -14.03 5.45 -39.30
N ALA A 557 -12.93 6.22 -39.32
CA ALA A 557 -11.91 6.10 -40.35
C ALA A 557 -11.18 4.75 -40.27
N SER A 558 -10.89 4.25 -39.09
CA SER A 558 -10.25 2.93 -38.86
C SER A 558 -11.17 1.78 -39.32
N ASP A 559 -12.45 1.84 -38.94
CA ASP A 559 -13.45 0.84 -39.39
C ASP A 559 -13.54 0.80 -40.93
N LYS A 560 -13.48 1.97 -41.58
CA LYS A 560 -13.49 2.09 -43.04
C LYS A 560 -12.23 1.51 -43.67
N LEU A 561 -11.06 1.78 -43.10
CA LEU A 561 -9.80 1.17 -43.57
C LEU A 561 -9.85 -0.36 -43.44
N THR A 562 -10.43 -0.86 -42.34
CA THR A 562 -10.63 -2.29 -42.15
C THR A 562 -11.50 -2.89 -43.21
N GLU A 563 -12.66 -2.30 -43.50
CA GLU A 563 -13.59 -2.76 -44.56
C GLU A 563 -12.91 -2.83 -45.93
N VAL A 564 -12.22 -1.74 -46.32
CA VAL A 564 -11.52 -1.68 -47.61
C VAL A 564 -10.37 -2.67 -47.67
N SER A 565 -9.62 -2.84 -46.58
CA SER A 565 -8.52 -3.80 -46.51
C SER A 565 -9.02 -5.24 -46.67
N TYR A 566 -10.11 -5.61 -46.01
CA TYR A 566 -10.73 -6.93 -46.14
C TYR A 566 -11.24 -7.17 -47.57
N ASP A 567 -11.89 -6.18 -48.21
CA ASP A 567 -12.38 -6.29 -49.58
C ASP A 567 -11.22 -6.50 -50.57
N VAL A 568 -10.16 -5.74 -50.46
CA VAL A 568 -9.02 -5.76 -51.38
C VAL A 568 -8.12 -6.99 -51.15
N PHE A 569 -7.68 -7.23 -49.93
CA PHE A 569 -6.80 -8.37 -49.65
C PHE A 569 -7.52 -9.71 -49.74
N GLY A 570 -8.82 -9.76 -49.40
CA GLY A 570 -9.66 -10.95 -49.52
C GLY A 570 -9.77 -11.43 -51.00
N LYS A 571 -9.86 -10.51 -51.97
CA LYS A 571 -9.87 -10.85 -53.39
C LYS A 571 -8.56 -11.51 -53.84
N ILE A 572 -7.41 -11.04 -53.33
CA ILE A 572 -6.11 -11.64 -53.65
C ILE A 572 -6.01 -13.06 -53.10
N TYR A 573 -6.45 -13.25 -51.83
CA TYR A 573 -6.45 -14.58 -51.24
C TYR A 573 -7.34 -15.56 -51.99
N GLN A 574 -8.52 -15.12 -52.45
CA GLN A 574 -9.41 -15.96 -53.27
C GLN A 574 -8.80 -16.28 -54.66
N GLN A 575 -8.12 -15.33 -55.30
CA GLN A 575 -7.43 -15.55 -56.59
C GLN A 575 -6.22 -16.49 -56.41
N ALA A 576 -5.47 -16.37 -55.31
CA ALA A 576 -4.34 -17.26 -55.03
C ALA A 576 -4.79 -18.70 -54.72
N GLN A 577 -5.93 -18.91 -54.09
CA GLN A 577 -6.53 -20.24 -53.87
C GLN A 577 -7.04 -20.87 -55.18
N GLN A 578 -7.54 -20.08 -56.10
CA GLN A 578 -8.00 -20.59 -57.41
C GLN A 578 -6.84 -20.98 -58.34
N GLN A 579 -5.64 -20.37 -58.15
CA GLN A 579 -4.45 -20.66 -58.97
C GLN A 579 -3.57 -21.78 -58.41
N ASN A 580 -3.77 -22.22 -57.16
CA ASN A 580 -2.96 -23.29 -56.55
C ASN A 580 -3.78 -24.12 -55.54
N PRO A 581 -4.55 -25.15 -55.96
CA PRO A 581 -5.43 -25.92 -55.09
C PRO A 581 -4.71 -26.79 -54.03
N GLY A 582 -3.38 -26.72 -53.93
CA GLY A 582 -2.56 -27.61 -53.10
C GLY A 582 -1.77 -26.97 -51.95
N ALA A 583 -1.85 -25.65 -51.74
CA ALA A 583 -1.07 -24.98 -50.69
C ALA A 583 -1.96 -24.45 -49.56
N GLY A 584 -2.66 -25.36 -48.91
CA GLY A 584 -3.47 -25.06 -47.71
C GLY A 584 -2.84 -25.61 -46.45
N ALA A 585 -1.84 -24.91 -45.85
CA ALA A 585 -1.49 -25.07 -44.46
C ALA A 585 -0.53 -23.94 -44.04
N GLY A 586 -0.97 -23.06 -43.18
CA GLY A 586 -0.09 -22.23 -42.37
C GLY A 586 -0.25 -20.72 -42.46
N PHE A 587 -1.43 -20.20 -42.13
CA PHE A 587 -1.53 -18.85 -41.63
C PHE A 587 -2.64 -18.81 -40.56
N ASN A 588 -2.25 -19.05 -39.33
CA ASN A 588 -3.08 -18.76 -38.18
C ASN A 588 -2.96 -17.25 -37.88
N GLY A 589 -3.87 -16.49 -38.44
CA GLY A 589 -4.10 -15.12 -38.00
C GLY A 589 -5.00 -15.13 -36.78
N SER A 590 -4.42 -15.24 -35.62
CA SER A 590 -5.10 -14.93 -34.34
C SER A 590 -4.83 -13.48 -34.00
N ASP A 591 -5.85 -12.71 -34.00
CA ASP A 591 -6.33 -11.65 -33.14
C ASP A 591 -7.01 -10.53 -33.92
N ALA A 592 -8.29 -10.71 -34.18
CA ALA A 592 -9.22 -9.60 -34.35
C ALA A 592 -10.37 -9.88 -33.36
N GLY A 593 -10.28 -9.24 -32.17
CA GLY A 593 -11.30 -9.32 -31.14
C GLY A 593 -12.67 -8.90 -31.64
N SER A 594 -13.56 -9.87 -31.75
CA SER A 594 -14.98 -9.65 -32.02
C SER A 594 -15.65 -9.33 -30.67
N ALA A 595 -16.09 -8.08 -30.52
CA ALA A 595 -17.04 -7.73 -29.48
C ALA A 595 -18.41 -8.35 -29.85
N ASN A 596 -18.79 -9.41 -29.17
CA ASN A 596 -20.15 -9.91 -29.23
C ASN A 596 -20.75 -9.91 -27.81
N THR A 597 -21.79 -9.09 -27.65
CA THR A 597 -22.68 -9.08 -26.50
C THR A 597 -23.56 -10.32 -26.54
N GLY A 598 -23.37 -11.24 -25.60
CA GLY A 598 -24.29 -12.39 -25.43
C GLY A 598 -23.92 -13.22 -24.22
N SER A 599 -24.88 -13.33 -23.35
CA SER A 599 -24.94 -14.05 -22.07
C SER A 599 -24.15 -15.36 -21.98
N ALA A 600 -23.49 -15.53 -20.83
CA ALA A 600 -22.73 -16.69 -20.44
C ALA A 600 -23.55 -17.98 -20.29
N PRO A 601 -22.88 -19.13 -20.28
CA PRO A 601 -22.96 -19.95 -19.07
C PRO A 601 -21.59 -20.23 -18.44
N HIS A 602 -21.61 -20.37 -17.14
CA HIS A 602 -20.56 -20.89 -16.29
C HIS A 602 -19.97 -22.19 -16.86
N ASP A 603 -18.66 -22.26 -16.87
CA ASP A 603 -17.96 -23.55 -16.95
C ASP A 603 -16.84 -23.57 -15.91
N ASP A 604 -17.03 -24.46 -14.94
CA ASP A 604 -16.09 -24.81 -13.89
C ASP A 604 -14.88 -25.55 -14.53
N ASN A 605 -13.70 -24.97 -14.47
CA ASN A 605 -12.46 -25.72 -14.57
C ASN A 605 -11.50 -25.28 -13.47
N VAL A 606 -11.74 -25.84 -12.28
CA VAL A 606 -10.73 -25.94 -11.22
C VAL A 606 -9.72 -26.97 -11.69
N VAL A 607 -8.49 -26.56 -11.95
CA VAL A 607 -7.35 -27.47 -12.11
C VAL A 607 -6.72 -27.64 -10.74
N ASP A 608 -6.99 -28.78 -10.12
CA ASP A 608 -6.27 -29.24 -8.93
C ASP A 608 -4.79 -29.40 -9.29
N ALA A 609 -3.94 -28.68 -8.58
CA ALA A 609 -2.50 -28.91 -8.62
C ALA A 609 -2.17 -30.00 -7.59
N ASP A 610 -1.94 -31.21 -8.08
CA ASP A 610 -1.39 -32.32 -7.29
C ASP A 610 0.01 -31.95 -6.79
N TYR A 611 0.16 -31.94 -5.49
CA TYR A 611 1.42 -31.80 -4.77
C TYR A 611 2.02 -33.19 -4.56
N GLU A 612 3.08 -33.51 -5.25
CA GLU A 612 3.90 -34.71 -4.96
C GLU A 612 5.01 -34.29 -3.98
N VAL A 613 4.90 -34.76 -2.74
CA VAL A 613 5.95 -34.61 -1.71
C VAL A 613 7.05 -35.63 -2.03
N VAL A 614 8.21 -35.15 -2.48
CA VAL A 614 9.40 -35.97 -2.59
C VAL A 614 10.11 -35.99 -1.23
N ASP A 615 10.04 -37.11 -0.55
CA ASP A 615 10.81 -37.43 0.65
C ASP A 615 12.25 -37.72 0.23
N ASP A 616 13.18 -36.83 0.50
CA ASP A 616 14.62 -37.10 0.44
C ASP A 616 15.13 -37.50 1.81
N GLN A 617 15.16 -38.84 2.02
CA GLN A 617 16.02 -39.45 3.03
C GLN A 617 17.46 -39.51 2.50
N LYS A 618 18.35 -38.71 3.05
CA LYS A 618 19.68 -39.11 3.51
C LYS A 618 20.36 -38.03 4.31
#